data_c76ee3f4fdb6481ccc676fb43e8d3c11
#
_entry.id   c76ee3f4fdb6481ccc676fb43e8d3c11
#
_cell.length_a   1.000
_cell.length_b   1.000
_cell.length_c   1.000
_cell.angle_alpha   90.00
_cell.angle_beta   90.00
_cell.angle_gamma   90.00
#
_symmetry.space_group_name_H-M   'P 1'
#
loop_
_entity.id
_entity.type
_entity.pdbx_description
1 polymer ?
#
loop_
_entity_poly.entity_id
_entity_poly.type
_entity_poly.pdbx_seq_one_letter_code
_entity_poly.pdbx_strand_id
1 'polypeptide(L)'
;MRSGTAPCGLRYAVRRGGSAVGYCALSLRCGTRDEAGFSNGIAHFAEHTMFRGTSRKSAPVINSYLDRLGGELNAYTTKEEIVLHATVLKEDLGKAAGLLFELATEATFPDAEIETERGVVLDEIISYKDNPAEDVYDKFEGMLFEGHPLGLPILGTSASVRRIKPEDLRRFARTFFVPTRMAFTVVADLEEKVMEKRVLRLVEKLFGDFSTRPDGLGRNDKEVDGLGRDDKEVDGLGRDDKEVDGLGRNDNDSCHFERAQRVEKSSFAAPFDKTVDKRNHEVNAVIGNRAPSLYDSEDRITAAVLCNILGGPASNSLLNKVLREKNGWVYGVECTYTQYADTGIAAISFGCDKPNLERCLTALDKILARIREVPFSERTLKAYKKQLLGQLAISSDNGEAQCLSMGKSLLAWGRIDTSAEMRTRIEAVTPAALQAMARRLFDPERLSRLIYL
;
A
#
# COMPACT_ATOMS: atom_id res chain seq x y z
N MET A 1 -13.62 -4.83 18.94
CA MET A 1 -13.28 -5.21 17.57
C MET A 1 -13.39 -6.72 17.40
N ARG A 2 -13.97 -7.18 16.29
CA ARG A 2 -14.02 -8.60 15.91
C ARG A 2 -13.41 -8.76 14.52
N SER A 3 -12.67 -9.80 14.29
CA SER A 3 -12.06 -10.11 12.99
C SER A 3 -12.03 -11.62 12.77
N GLY A 4 -11.95 -12.02 11.51
CA GLY A 4 -11.90 -13.43 11.12
C GLY A 4 -11.70 -13.59 9.61
N THR A 5 -11.80 -14.87 9.19
CA THR A 5 -11.76 -15.25 7.78
C THR A 5 -13.06 -15.97 7.46
N ALA A 6 -13.75 -15.52 6.42
CA ALA A 6 -14.95 -16.19 5.93
C ALA A 6 -14.59 -17.52 5.21
N PRO A 7 -15.55 -18.46 5.05
CA PRO A 7 -15.27 -19.75 4.39
C PRO A 7 -14.67 -19.65 2.98
N CYS A 8 -14.98 -18.57 2.23
CA CYS A 8 -14.40 -18.29 0.92
C CYS A 8 -12.96 -17.75 0.96
N GLY A 9 -12.36 -17.58 2.16
CA GLY A 9 -11.03 -17.06 2.33
C GLY A 9 -10.94 -15.53 2.46
N LEU A 10 -12.06 -14.80 2.34
CA LEU A 10 -12.10 -13.35 2.55
C LEU A 10 -11.86 -13.03 4.02
N ARG A 11 -10.91 -12.13 4.31
CA ARG A 11 -10.63 -11.63 5.65
C ARG A 11 -11.55 -10.47 5.99
N TYR A 12 -11.99 -10.37 7.22
CA TYR A 12 -12.84 -9.25 7.64
C TYR A 12 -12.49 -8.74 9.03
N ALA A 13 -12.80 -7.48 9.27
CA ALA A 13 -12.83 -6.91 10.61
C ALA A 13 -13.96 -5.89 10.74
N VAL A 14 -14.56 -5.89 11.94
CA VAL A 14 -15.61 -4.94 12.33
C VAL A 14 -15.26 -4.31 13.65
N ARG A 15 -15.42 -3.00 13.76
CA ARG A 15 -15.13 -2.21 14.95
C ARG A 15 -16.28 -1.26 15.24
N ARG A 16 -16.67 -1.16 16.51
CA ARG A 16 -17.64 -0.15 16.93
C ARG A 16 -17.00 1.22 16.90
N GLY A 17 -17.63 2.15 16.17
CA GLY A 17 -17.36 3.58 16.17
C GLY A 17 -18.29 4.33 17.11
N GLY A 18 -18.17 5.66 17.16
CA GLY A 18 -19.01 6.54 18.01
C GLY A 18 -19.84 7.55 17.22
N SER A 19 -19.94 7.41 15.88
CA SER A 19 -20.58 8.37 14.98
C SER A 19 -21.85 7.81 14.35
N ALA A 20 -22.74 8.70 13.90
CA ALA A 20 -23.87 8.33 13.04
C ALA A 20 -23.40 7.85 11.65
N VAL A 21 -22.17 8.23 11.27
CA VAL A 21 -21.54 7.83 10.03
C VAL A 21 -20.91 6.44 10.18
N GLY A 22 -21.07 5.62 9.16
CA GLY A 22 -20.43 4.33 9.02
C GLY A 22 -19.44 4.32 7.86
N TYR A 23 -18.34 3.63 8.04
CA TYR A 23 -17.25 3.48 7.07
C TYR A 23 -17.09 2.02 6.71
N CYS A 24 -16.93 1.73 5.42
CA CYS A 24 -16.55 0.39 4.99
C CYS A 24 -15.50 0.47 3.88
N ALA A 25 -14.59 -0.50 3.85
CA ALA A 25 -13.56 -0.60 2.84
C ALA A 25 -13.36 -2.05 2.39
N LEU A 26 -13.16 -2.24 1.10
CA LEU A 26 -12.76 -3.48 0.48
C LEU A 26 -11.36 -3.29 -0.10
N SER A 27 -10.38 -3.89 0.53
CA SER A 27 -8.98 -3.86 0.09
C SER A 27 -8.67 -5.12 -0.70
N LEU A 28 -8.08 -4.96 -1.88
CA LEU A 28 -7.66 -6.02 -2.80
C LEU A 28 -6.13 -6.09 -2.78
N ARG A 29 -5.54 -7.24 -2.49
CA ARG A 29 -4.09 -7.44 -2.55
C ARG A 29 -3.64 -7.62 -4.00
N CYS A 30 -3.63 -6.54 -4.72
CA CYS A 30 -3.07 -6.39 -6.07
C CYS A 30 -2.79 -4.92 -6.33
N GLY A 31 -1.68 -4.63 -6.98
CA GLY A 31 -1.28 -3.28 -7.35
C GLY A 31 -0.34 -3.34 -8.55
N THR A 32 0.37 -2.25 -8.83
CA THR A 32 1.30 -2.23 -9.96
C THR A 32 2.41 -3.27 -9.86
N ARG A 33 2.74 -3.69 -8.66
CA ARG A 33 3.69 -4.76 -8.41
C ARG A 33 3.26 -6.12 -8.98
N ASP A 34 1.96 -6.36 -9.12
CA ASP A 34 1.39 -7.63 -9.60
C ASP A 34 1.16 -7.65 -11.13
N GLU A 35 1.62 -6.63 -11.86
CA GLU A 35 1.38 -6.46 -13.30
C GLU A 35 2.25 -7.36 -14.21
N ALA A 36 3.01 -8.32 -13.66
CA ALA A 36 3.79 -9.25 -14.45
C ALA A 36 2.90 -10.01 -15.44
N GLY A 37 3.23 -9.92 -16.75
CA GLY A 37 2.41 -10.49 -17.82
C GLY A 37 1.25 -9.61 -18.31
N PHE A 38 1.19 -8.36 -17.83
CA PHE A 38 0.26 -7.31 -18.27
C PHE A 38 1.03 -6.05 -18.68
N SER A 39 0.35 -5.11 -19.32
CA SER A 39 0.90 -3.78 -19.56
C SER A 39 0.89 -2.97 -18.26
N ASN A 40 1.98 -2.23 -17.99
CA ASN A 40 2.06 -1.37 -16.82
C ASN A 40 0.95 -0.31 -16.79
N GLY A 41 0.39 -0.09 -15.59
CA GLY A 41 -0.78 0.78 -15.35
C GLY A 41 -2.11 0.05 -15.42
N ILE A 42 -2.12 -1.29 -15.63
CA ILE A 42 -3.38 -2.04 -15.70
C ILE A 42 -4.12 -2.08 -14.36
N ALA A 43 -3.42 -2.09 -13.23
CA ALA A 43 -4.03 -2.08 -11.91
C ALA A 43 -4.82 -0.79 -11.69
N HIS A 44 -4.22 0.36 -11.96
CA HIS A 44 -4.87 1.66 -11.90
C HIS A 44 -6.00 1.80 -12.92
N PHE A 45 -5.77 1.36 -14.16
CA PHE A 45 -6.81 1.40 -15.19
C PHE A 45 -7.98 0.46 -14.87
N ALA A 46 -7.75 -0.67 -14.19
CA ALA A 46 -8.81 -1.54 -13.71
C ALA A 46 -9.64 -0.86 -12.62
N GLU A 47 -9.00 -0.12 -11.71
CA GLU A 47 -9.69 0.68 -10.69
C GLU A 47 -10.62 1.71 -11.34
N HIS A 48 -10.15 2.53 -12.29
CA HIS A 48 -10.97 3.49 -13.03
C HIS A 48 -12.15 2.82 -13.74
N THR A 49 -11.85 1.76 -14.47
CA THR A 49 -12.85 1.13 -15.36
C THR A 49 -13.89 0.27 -14.64
N MET A 50 -13.64 -0.16 -13.38
CA MET A 50 -14.65 -0.89 -12.60
C MET A 50 -15.89 -0.04 -12.28
N PHE A 51 -15.76 1.29 -12.26
CA PHE A 51 -16.89 2.21 -12.06
C PHE A 51 -17.72 2.46 -13.33
N ARG A 52 -17.30 1.92 -14.48
CA ARG A 52 -17.93 2.15 -15.77
C ARG A 52 -19.03 1.16 -16.12
N GLY A 53 -19.28 0.15 -15.30
CA GLY A 53 -20.40 -0.76 -15.45
C GLY A 53 -20.21 -2.08 -14.72
N THR A 54 -21.29 -2.55 -14.13
CA THR A 54 -21.42 -3.91 -13.58
C THR A 54 -22.46 -4.69 -14.35
N SER A 55 -22.63 -5.98 -14.01
CA SER A 55 -23.74 -6.78 -14.55
C SER A 55 -25.13 -6.22 -14.21
N ARG A 56 -25.23 -5.32 -13.22
CA ARG A 56 -26.48 -4.81 -12.67
C ARG A 56 -26.69 -3.30 -12.83
N LYS A 57 -25.62 -2.53 -12.99
CA LYS A 57 -25.66 -1.06 -12.98
C LYS A 57 -24.80 -0.48 -14.08
N SER A 58 -25.31 0.55 -14.74
CA SER A 58 -24.54 1.40 -15.65
C SER A 58 -23.70 2.43 -14.88
N ALA A 59 -22.69 3.03 -15.52
CA ALA A 59 -21.81 4.03 -14.91
C ALA A 59 -22.58 5.20 -14.24
N PRO A 60 -23.59 5.84 -14.85
CA PRO A 60 -24.34 6.91 -14.20
C PRO A 60 -25.05 6.46 -12.91
N VAL A 61 -25.54 5.20 -12.89
CA VAL A 61 -26.20 4.63 -11.70
C VAL A 61 -25.15 4.38 -10.59
N ILE A 62 -23.98 3.84 -10.94
CA ILE A 62 -22.91 3.59 -9.98
C ILE A 62 -22.46 4.93 -9.35
N ASN A 63 -22.12 5.91 -10.18
CA ASN A 63 -21.58 7.20 -9.74
C ASN A 63 -22.56 7.97 -8.82
N SER A 64 -23.87 7.87 -9.07
CA SER A 64 -24.87 8.54 -8.25
C SER A 64 -25.46 7.68 -7.12
N TYR A 65 -25.00 6.43 -6.97
CA TYR A 65 -25.65 5.48 -6.07
C TYR A 65 -25.53 5.89 -4.59
N LEU A 66 -24.32 6.22 -4.14
CA LEU A 66 -24.09 6.67 -2.77
C LEU A 66 -24.44 8.13 -2.57
N ASP A 67 -24.25 8.99 -3.57
CA ASP A 67 -24.66 10.40 -3.51
C ASP A 67 -26.14 10.56 -3.12
N ARG A 68 -27.02 9.70 -3.68
CA ARG A 68 -28.47 9.68 -3.36
C ARG A 68 -28.74 9.28 -1.90
N LEU A 69 -27.79 8.65 -1.23
CA LEU A 69 -27.86 8.27 0.17
C LEU A 69 -27.12 9.30 1.07
N GLY A 70 -26.60 10.38 0.49
CA GLY A 70 -25.76 11.35 1.19
C GLY A 70 -24.41 10.77 1.61
N GLY A 71 -23.90 9.80 0.85
CA GLY A 71 -22.63 9.13 1.12
C GLY A 71 -21.57 9.44 0.06
N GLU A 72 -20.37 8.95 0.31
CA GLU A 72 -19.20 9.11 -0.57
C GLU A 72 -18.66 7.72 -0.96
N LEU A 73 -18.20 7.61 -2.20
CA LEU A 73 -17.55 6.43 -2.76
C LEU A 73 -16.20 6.86 -3.35
N ASN A 74 -15.14 6.24 -2.89
CA ASN A 74 -13.79 6.53 -3.33
C ASN A 74 -13.01 5.23 -3.58
N ALA A 75 -11.97 5.33 -4.40
CA ALA A 75 -11.00 4.26 -4.60
C ALA A 75 -9.61 4.83 -4.79
N TYR A 76 -8.60 4.00 -4.59
CA TYR A 76 -7.22 4.32 -4.92
C TYR A 76 -6.41 3.05 -5.18
N THR A 77 -5.40 3.19 -6.03
CA THR A 77 -4.43 2.14 -6.35
C THR A 77 -3.05 2.51 -5.81
N THR A 78 -2.39 1.54 -5.20
CA THR A 78 -1.00 1.64 -4.75
C THR A 78 -0.11 0.62 -5.48
N LYS A 79 1.15 0.52 -5.07
CA LYS A 79 2.05 -0.52 -5.58
C LYS A 79 1.58 -1.95 -5.24
N GLU A 80 0.87 -2.15 -4.13
CA GLU A 80 0.55 -3.49 -3.60
C GLU A 80 -0.95 -3.72 -3.34
N GLU A 81 -1.79 -2.69 -3.41
CA GLU A 81 -3.22 -2.81 -3.14
C GLU A 81 -4.09 -1.86 -3.99
N ILE A 82 -5.30 -2.30 -4.29
CA ILE A 82 -6.42 -1.47 -4.74
C ILE A 82 -7.42 -1.45 -3.59
N VAL A 83 -7.90 -0.27 -3.24
CA VAL A 83 -8.84 -0.09 -2.13
C VAL A 83 -10.08 0.65 -2.62
N LEU A 84 -11.24 0.06 -2.40
CA LEU A 84 -12.56 0.69 -2.57
C LEU A 84 -13.08 1.03 -1.18
N HIS A 85 -13.52 2.24 -0.93
CA HIS A 85 -14.07 2.61 0.37
C HIS A 85 -15.28 3.53 0.23
N ALA A 86 -16.15 3.46 1.23
CA ALA A 86 -17.37 4.24 1.26
C ALA A 86 -17.67 4.77 2.66
N THR A 87 -18.21 5.97 2.68
CA THR A 87 -18.67 6.68 3.88
C THR A 87 -20.16 6.96 3.71
N VAL A 88 -21.00 6.48 4.61
CA VAL A 88 -22.46 6.62 4.56
C VAL A 88 -23.05 6.76 5.95
N LEU A 89 -24.34 7.08 6.07
CA LEU A 89 -25.05 6.88 7.33
C LEU A 89 -25.05 5.39 7.69
N LYS A 90 -24.95 5.06 8.97
CA LYS A 90 -24.80 3.67 9.46
C LYS A 90 -25.93 2.72 9.03
N GLU A 91 -27.14 3.23 8.80
CA GLU A 91 -28.29 2.48 8.28
C GLU A 91 -28.09 2.04 6.82
N ASP A 92 -27.31 2.77 6.04
CA ASP A 92 -27.05 2.49 4.64
C ASP A 92 -25.75 1.68 4.37
N LEU A 93 -25.01 1.30 5.41
CA LEU A 93 -23.80 0.49 5.30
C LEU A 93 -23.98 -0.79 4.49
N GLY A 94 -25.14 -1.45 4.59
CA GLY A 94 -25.43 -2.66 3.79
C GLY A 94 -25.49 -2.40 2.29
N LYS A 95 -25.97 -1.22 1.90
CA LYS A 95 -26.03 -0.79 0.48
C LYS A 95 -24.63 -0.43 -0.02
N ALA A 96 -23.87 0.33 0.77
CA ALA A 96 -22.48 0.67 0.45
C ALA A 96 -21.61 -0.58 0.34
N ALA A 97 -21.63 -1.48 1.32
CA ALA A 97 -20.92 -2.74 1.28
C ALA A 97 -21.28 -3.58 0.03
N GLY A 98 -22.58 -3.69 -0.28
CA GLY A 98 -23.06 -4.38 -1.48
C GLY A 98 -22.48 -3.79 -2.76
N LEU A 99 -22.38 -2.46 -2.85
CA LEU A 99 -21.80 -1.78 -4.02
C LEU A 99 -20.29 -2.05 -4.15
N LEU A 100 -19.53 -1.96 -3.06
CA LEU A 100 -18.08 -2.23 -3.10
C LEU A 100 -17.78 -3.64 -3.61
N PHE A 101 -18.52 -4.64 -3.12
CA PHE A 101 -18.37 -6.01 -3.62
C PHE A 101 -18.82 -6.13 -5.08
N GLU A 102 -19.93 -5.52 -5.48
CA GLU A 102 -20.41 -5.54 -6.85
C GLU A 102 -19.37 -4.97 -7.83
N LEU A 103 -18.75 -3.84 -7.47
CA LEU A 103 -17.66 -3.24 -8.26
C LEU A 103 -16.47 -4.20 -8.41
N ALA A 104 -16.05 -4.85 -7.32
CA ALA A 104 -14.90 -5.75 -7.35
C ALA A 104 -15.18 -7.09 -8.07
N THR A 105 -16.42 -7.60 -8.02
CA THR A 105 -16.72 -8.98 -8.48
C THR A 105 -17.59 -9.06 -9.74
N GLU A 106 -18.30 -7.99 -10.08
CA GLU A 106 -19.27 -7.97 -11.17
C GLU A 106 -18.98 -6.87 -12.22
N ALA A 107 -17.84 -6.18 -12.15
CA ALA A 107 -17.43 -5.22 -13.17
C ALA A 107 -17.34 -5.90 -14.54
N THR A 108 -17.98 -5.30 -15.55
CA THR A 108 -18.08 -5.88 -16.90
C THR A 108 -17.02 -5.35 -17.85
N PHE A 109 -16.38 -4.22 -17.51
CA PHE A 109 -15.39 -3.55 -18.34
C PHE A 109 -15.90 -3.34 -19.78
N PRO A 110 -16.94 -2.49 -19.99
CA PRO A 110 -17.54 -2.31 -21.31
C PRO A 110 -16.57 -1.61 -22.27
N ASP A 111 -16.42 -2.12 -23.49
CA ASP A 111 -15.42 -1.68 -24.47
C ASP A 111 -15.52 -0.17 -24.79
N ALA A 112 -16.75 0.36 -24.97
CA ALA A 112 -16.98 1.78 -25.25
C ALA A 112 -16.56 2.68 -24.07
N GLU A 113 -16.84 2.27 -22.84
CA GLU A 113 -16.50 3.00 -21.62
C GLU A 113 -14.98 2.98 -21.37
N ILE A 114 -14.30 1.88 -21.71
CA ILE A 114 -12.84 1.75 -21.58
C ILE A 114 -12.13 2.78 -22.45
N GLU A 115 -12.58 3.03 -23.68
CA GLU A 115 -11.93 4.03 -24.53
C GLU A 115 -12.15 5.45 -23.99
N THR A 116 -13.30 5.74 -23.44
CA THR A 116 -13.57 7.03 -22.76
C THR A 116 -12.66 7.20 -21.56
N GLU A 117 -12.55 6.16 -20.71
CA GLU A 117 -11.72 6.19 -19.49
C GLU A 117 -10.23 6.23 -19.79
N ARG A 118 -9.81 5.60 -20.89
CA ARG A 118 -8.44 5.70 -21.39
C ARG A 118 -8.01 7.16 -21.63
N GLY A 119 -8.91 7.98 -22.17
CA GLY A 119 -8.69 9.41 -22.33
C GLY A 119 -8.44 10.08 -20.98
N VAL A 120 -9.28 9.81 -19.99
CA VAL A 120 -9.15 10.36 -18.63
C VAL A 120 -7.82 9.97 -17.98
N VAL A 121 -7.43 8.70 -18.04
CA VAL A 121 -6.14 8.23 -17.45
C VAL A 121 -4.93 8.83 -18.20
N LEU A 122 -5.02 9.02 -19.51
CA LEU A 122 -3.95 9.68 -20.26
C LEU A 122 -3.80 11.16 -19.88
N ASP A 123 -4.89 11.87 -19.64
CA ASP A 123 -4.89 13.25 -19.15
C ASP A 123 -4.35 13.34 -17.72
N GLU A 124 -4.69 12.37 -16.86
CA GLU A 124 -4.14 12.25 -15.50
C GLU A 124 -2.62 12.04 -15.52
N ILE A 125 -2.10 11.16 -16.39
CA ILE A 125 -0.65 10.96 -16.57
C ILE A 125 0.05 12.28 -16.95
N ILE A 126 -0.58 13.11 -17.78
CA ILE A 126 -0.03 14.41 -18.17
C ILE A 126 -0.07 15.37 -16.97
N SER A 127 -1.21 15.50 -16.32
CA SER A 127 -1.39 16.35 -15.15
C SER A 127 -0.41 16.02 -14.02
N TYR A 128 -0.18 14.73 -13.78
CA TYR A 128 0.78 14.26 -12.78
C TYR A 128 2.22 14.67 -13.10
N LYS A 129 2.62 14.61 -14.37
CA LYS A 129 3.94 15.07 -14.84
C LYS A 129 4.11 16.59 -14.78
N ASP A 130 3.01 17.32 -14.84
CA ASP A 130 2.99 18.79 -14.73
C ASP A 130 3.04 19.25 -13.26
N ASN A 131 2.96 18.32 -12.29
CA ASN A 131 3.19 18.57 -10.87
C ASN A 131 4.62 18.13 -10.48
N PRO A 132 5.60 19.04 -10.39
CA PRO A 132 7.00 18.67 -10.17
C PRO A 132 7.26 17.97 -8.84
N ALA A 133 6.46 18.24 -7.81
CA ALA A 133 6.63 17.65 -6.49
C ALA A 133 6.22 16.15 -6.48
N GLU A 134 5.18 15.80 -7.24
CA GLU A 134 4.75 14.41 -7.40
C GLU A 134 5.64 13.67 -8.39
N ASP A 135 5.94 14.26 -9.56
CA ASP A 135 6.79 13.66 -10.60
C ASP A 135 8.20 13.35 -10.07
N VAL A 136 8.80 14.24 -9.25
CA VAL A 136 10.14 14.01 -8.69
C VAL A 136 10.14 12.81 -7.74
N TYR A 137 9.09 12.63 -6.94
CA TYR A 137 8.99 11.50 -6.00
C TYR A 137 8.82 10.17 -6.74
N ASP A 138 7.90 10.10 -7.69
CA ASP A 138 7.67 8.92 -8.52
C ASP A 138 8.93 8.54 -9.33
N LYS A 139 9.60 9.56 -9.88
CA LYS A 139 10.83 9.35 -10.63
C LYS A 139 11.96 8.86 -9.74
N PHE A 140 12.07 9.40 -8.52
CA PHE A 140 13.02 8.96 -7.52
C PHE A 140 12.77 7.50 -7.14
N GLU A 141 11.53 7.12 -6.84
CA GLU A 141 11.15 5.75 -6.52
C GLU A 141 11.43 4.80 -7.69
N GLY A 142 11.07 5.21 -8.91
CA GLY A 142 11.35 4.45 -10.13
C GLY A 142 12.83 4.16 -10.37
N MET A 143 13.70 5.12 -10.03
CA MET A 143 15.16 4.95 -10.12
C MET A 143 15.73 4.12 -8.96
N LEU A 144 15.21 4.31 -7.74
CA LEU A 144 15.65 3.56 -6.55
C LEU A 144 15.35 2.06 -6.69
N PHE A 145 14.24 1.73 -7.36
CA PHE A 145 13.78 0.38 -7.62
C PHE A 145 13.92 -0.03 -9.10
N GLU A 146 14.89 0.53 -9.81
CA GLU A 146 15.13 0.16 -11.21
C GLU A 146 15.33 -1.36 -11.37
N GLY A 147 14.62 -1.96 -12.33
CA GLY A 147 14.63 -3.42 -12.53
C GLY A 147 13.75 -4.22 -11.56
N HIS A 148 13.14 -3.58 -10.57
CA HIS A 148 12.21 -4.20 -9.64
C HIS A 148 10.76 -3.79 -9.97
N PRO A 149 9.73 -4.63 -9.74
CA PRO A 149 8.32 -4.26 -9.99
C PRO A 149 7.85 -2.98 -9.31
N LEU A 150 8.40 -2.64 -8.13
CA LEU A 150 8.12 -1.38 -7.43
C LEU A 150 8.62 -0.13 -8.19
N GLY A 151 9.56 -0.26 -9.12
CA GLY A 151 10.04 0.83 -9.95
C GLY A 151 9.07 1.26 -11.06
N LEU A 152 8.01 0.49 -11.30
CA LEU A 152 6.99 0.83 -12.30
C LEU A 152 6.05 1.92 -11.75
N PRO A 153 5.72 2.97 -12.55
CA PRO A 153 4.78 4.01 -12.12
C PRO A 153 3.36 3.44 -11.96
N ILE A 154 2.62 3.94 -10.96
CA ILE A 154 1.26 3.46 -10.65
C ILE A 154 0.32 3.73 -11.83
N LEU A 155 0.36 4.93 -12.40
CA LEU A 155 -0.46 5.32 -13.56
C LEU A 155 -0.04 4.60 -14.85
N GLY A 156 1.09 3.92 -14.86
CA GLY A 156 1.71 3.45 -16.07
C GLY A 156 2.33 4.58 -16.91
N THR A 157 2.51 4.31 -18.17
CA THR A 157 2.95 5.30 -19.18
C THR A 157 1.88 5.47 -20.24
N SER A 158 1.85 6.62 -20.93
CA SER A 158 0.91 6.82 -22.04
C SER A 158 1.02 5.70 -23.10
N ALA A 159 2.22 5.17 -23.32
CA ALA A 159 2.44 4.07 -24.27
C ALA A 159 1.92 2.73 -23.74
N SER A 160 2.08 2.43 -22.45
CA SER A 160 1.58 1.17 -21.86
C SER A 160 0.06 1.18 -21.72
N VAL A 161 -0.54 2.28 -21.26
CA VAL A 161 -1.99 2.42 -21.10
C VAL A 161 -2.73 2.30 -22.44
N ARG A 162 -2.15 2.85 -23.54
CA ARG A 162 -2.73 2.69 -24.89
C ARG A 162 -2.75 1.25 -25.39
N ARG A 163 -1.92 0.36 -24.85
CA ARG A 163 -1.87 -1.07 -25.24
C ARG A 163 -2.81 -1.97 -24.45
N ILE A 164 -3.34 -1.51 -23.30
CA ILE A 164 -4.25 -2.30 -22.48
C ILE A 164 -5.55 -2.53 -23.24
N LYS A 165 -5.94 -3.78 -23.36
CA LYS A 165 -7.19 -4.19 -24.03
C LYS A 165 -8.26 -4.55 -22.99
N PRO A 166 -9.55 -4.51 -23.37
CA PRO A 166 -10.65 -4.96 -22.49
C PRO A 166 -10.45 -6.37 -21.94
N GLU A 167 -9.92 -7.28 -22.75
CA GLU A 167 -9.62 -8.66 -22.34
C GLU A 167 -8.56 -8.73 -21.25
N ASP A 168 -7.56 -7.83 -21.30
CA ASP A 168 -6.52 -7.76 -20.29
C ASP A 168 -7.09 -7.33 -18.94
N LEU A 169 -7.99 -6.33 -18.93
CA LEU A 169 -8.69 -5.88 -17.71
C LEU A 169 -9.53 -7.01 -17.11
N ARG A 170 -10.32 -7.70 -17.96
CA ARG A 170 -11.12 -8.85 -17.52
C ARG A 170 -10.25 -10.00 -17.01
N ARG A 171 -9.08 -10.26 -17.63
CA ARG A 171 -8.10 -11.25 -17.17
C ARG A 171 -7.46 -10.83 -15.86
N PHE A 172 -7.06 -9.56 -15.71
CA PHE A 172 -6.51 -9.00 -14.49
C PHE A 172 -7.50 -9.14 -13.32
N ALA A 173 -8.74 -8.71 -13.50
CA ALA A 173 -9.77 -8.83 -12.47
C ALA A 173 -10.03 -10.29 -12.08
N ARG A 174 -10.15 -11.21 -13.03
CA ARG A 174 -10.32 -12.66 -12.73
C ARG A 174 -9.16 -13.25 -11.96
N THR A 175 -7.94 -12.77 -12.19
CA THR A 175 -6.73 -13.27 -11.53
C THR A 175 -6.60 -12.75 -10.11
N PHE A 176 -6.93 -11.48 -9.88
CA PHE A 176 -6.59 -10.80 -8.63
C PHE A 176 -7.80 -10.45 -7.76
N PHE A 177 -8.99 -10.26 -8.33
CA PHE A 177 -10.18 -9.88 -7.56
C PHE A 177 -10.91 -11.12 -7.02
N VAL A 178 -10.19 -11.90 -6.22
CA VAL A 178 -10.67 -13.16 -5.64
C VAL A 178 -10.72 -13.05 -4.10
N PRO A 179 -11.70 -13.73 -3.43
CA PRO A 179 -11.92 -13.60 -1.99
C PRO A 179 -10.67 -13.79 -1.12
N THR A 180 -9.80 -14.74 -1.48
CA THR A 180 -8.56 -15.02 -0.73
C THR A 180 -7.54 -13.88 -0.75
N ARG A 181 -7.71 -12.93 -1.68
CA ARG A 181 -6.91 -11.71 -1.81
C ARG A 181 -7.63 -10.46 -1.29
N MET A 182 -8.81 -10.62 -0.67
CA MET A 182 -9.63 -9.53 -0.18
C MET A 182 -9.63 -9.40 1.33
N ALA A 183 -9.72 -8.16 1.81
CA ALA A 183 -10.03 -7.84 3.19
C ALA A 183 -11.18 -6.82 3.22
N PHE A 184 -12.23 -7.11 3.97
CA PHE A 184 -13.37 -6.22 4.13
C PHE A 184 -13.46 -5.70 5.55
N THR A 185 -13.54 -4.40 5.73
CA THR A 185 -13.54 -3.75 7.04
C THR A 185 -14.71 -2.81 7.21
N VAL A 186 -15.20 -2.69 8.44
CA VAL A 186 -16.34 -1.83 8.79
C VAL A 186 -16.08 -1.15 10.14
N VAL A 187 -16.34 0.15 10.17
CA VAL A 187 -16.36 0.95 11.41
C VAL A 187 -17.69 1.70 11.49
N ALA A 188 -18.51 1.44 12.52
CA ALA A 188 -19.80 2.11 12.70
C ALA A 188 -20.28 2.00 14.16
N ASP A 189 -21.18 2.89 14.58
CA ASP A 189 -21.85 2.78 15.88
C ASP A 189 -22.98 1.72 15.84
N LEU A 190 -22.55 0.47 15.72
CA LEU A 190 -23.37 -0.74 15.77
C LEU A 190 -22.64 -1.79 16.63
N GLU A 191 -23.39 -2.73 17.22
CA GLU A 191 -22.76 -3.85 17.90
C GLU A 191 -21.90 -4.70 16.96
N GLU A 192 -20.70 -5.01 17.37
CA GLU A 192 -19.71 -5.75 16.55
C GLU A 192 -20.24 -7.12 16.12
N LYS A 193 -20.96 -7.84 17.00
CA LYS A 193 -21.60 -9.13 16.65
C LYS A 193 -22.66 -8.97 15.54
N VAL A 194 -23.38 -7.86 15.54
CA VAL A 194 -24.39 -7.55 14.51
C VAL A 194 -23.72 -7.25 13.19
N MET A 195 -22.66 -6.42 13.18
CA MET A 195 -21.89 -6.11 11.99
C MET A 195 -21.25 -7.37 11.40
N GLU A 196 -20.58 -8.16 12.22
CA GLU A 196 -19.96 -9.43 11.81
C GLU A 196 -20.99 -10.37 11.14
N LYS A 197 -22.15 -10.56 11.76
CA LYS A 197 -23.22 -11.40 11.18
C LYS A 197 -23.71 -10.85 9.83
N ARG A 198 -23.81 -9.53 9.67
CA ARG A 198 -24.22 -8.89 8.41
C ARG A 198 -23.14 -9.09 7.33
N VAL A 199 -21.87 -8.91 7.69
CA VAL A 199 -20.75 -9.13 6.77
C VAL A 199 -20.71 -10.58 6.29
N LEU A 200 -20.77 -11.54 7.21
CA LEU A 200 -20.75 -12.97 6.86
C LEU A 200 -21.92 -13.37 5.96
N ARG A 201 -23.14 -12.88 6.25
CA ARG A 201 -24.30 -13.12 5.37
C ARG A 201 -24.15 -12.51 3.97
N LEU A 202 -23.54 -11.30 3.88
CA LEU A 202 -23.29 -10.67 2.60
C LEU A 202 -22.29 -11.48 1.80
N VAL A 203 -21.19 -11.89 2.42
CA VAL A 203 -20.14 -12.70 1.80
C VAL A 203 -20.67 -14.07 1.36
N GLU A 204 -21.46 -14.75 2.20
CA GLU A 204 -22.12 -16.02 1.89
C GLU A 204 -23.05 -15.87 0.67
N LYS A 205 -23.85 -14.80 0.62
CA LYS A 205 -24.72 -14.51 -0.52
C LYS A 205 -23.97 -14.29 -1.83
N LEU A 206 -22.79 -13.64 -1.77
CA LEU A 206 -22.00 -13.28 -2.96
C LEU A 206 -21.14 -14.45 -3.46
N PHE A 207 -20.55 -15.21 -2.56
CA PHE A 207 -19.57 -16.25 -2.89
C PHE A 207 -20.10 -17.69 -2.68
N GLY A 208 -21.32 -17.85 -2.15
CA GLY A 208 -21.96 -19.13 -1.89
C GLY A 208 -21.48 -19.81 -0.60
N ASP A 209 -22.14 -20.92 -0.26
CA ASP A 209 -21.73 -21.75 0.86
C ASP A 209 -20.59 -22.68 0.42
N PHE A 210 -19.37 -22.32 0.76
CA PHE A 210 -18.18 -23.12 0.53
C PHE A 210 -18.08 -24.36 1.44
N SER A 211 -18.96 -24.47 2.45
CA SER A 211 -18.97 -25.62 3.38
C SER A 211 -19.45 -26.92 2.71
N THR A 212 -20.12 -26.84 1.56
CA THR A 212 -20.69 -27.97 0.83
C THR A 212 -19.93 -28.38 -0.42
N ARG A 213 -18.82 -27.71 -0.76
CA ARG A 213 -17.96 -28.14 -1.87
C ARG A 213 -16.91 -29.12 -1.35
N PRO A 214 -17.01 -30.42 -1.70
CA PRO A 214 -15.88 -31.32 -1.52
C PRO A 214 -14.76 -30.77 -2.42
N ASP A 215 -13.59 -30.56 -1.87
CA ASP A 215 -12.37 -30.07 -2.51
C ASP A 215 -12.44 -28.60 -2.97
N GLY A 216 -11.95 -27.72 -2.08
CA GLY A 216 -11.73 -26.32 -2.37
C GLY A 216 -10.86 -26.12 -3.61
N LEU A 217 -11.31 -25.23 -4.50
CA LEU A 217 -10.72 -24.85 -5.77
C LEU A 217 -11.10 -25.78 -6.94
N GLY A 218 -12.21 -25.46 -7.58
CA GLY A 218 -12.41 -25.89 -8.95
C GLY A 218 -11.35 -25.25 -9.84
N ARG A 219 -10.23 -25.91 -10.03
CA ARG A 219 -9.31 -25.66 -11.13
C ARG A 219 -10.04 -26.05 -12.42
N ASN A 220 -10.45 -25.10 -13.23
CA ASN A 220 -10.55 -25.29 -14.66
C ASN A 220 -9.14 -25.25 -15.27
N ASP A 221 -8.32 -26.25 -14.93
CA ASP A 221 -7.07 -26.53 -15.62
C ASP A 221 -7.33 -27.47 -16.81
N LYS A 222 -8.17 -27.05 -17.72
CA LYS A 222 -8.23 -27.62 -19.07
C LYS A 222 -8.15 -26.48 -20.06
N GLU A 223 -6.93 -26.26 -20.51
CA GLU A 223 -6.45 -25.60 -21.72
C GLU A 223 -5.22 -24.72 -21.45
N VAL A 224 -4.07 -25.33 -21.19
CA VAL A 224 -2.76 -24.93 -21.71
C VAL A 224 -1.84 -26.14 -21.61
N ASP A 225 -2.05 -27.13 -22.47
CA ASP A 225 -1.00 -28.08 -22.83
C ASP A 225 -0.74 -27.92 -24.32
N GLY A 226 0.37 -27.33 -24.62
CA GLY A 226 0.82 -27.14 -26.00
C GLY A 226 2.17 -26.47 -26.09
N LEU A 227 3.20 -26.97 -25.39
CA LEU A 227 4.60 -26.79 -25.79
C LEU A 227 5.40 -27.97 -25.21
N GLY A 228 5.84 -28.83 -26.13
CA GLY A 228 6.56 -30.05 -25.86
C GLY A 228 7.88 -29.82 -25.12
N ARG A 229 8.20 -30.82 -24.30
CA ARG A 229 9.57 -31.14 -23.93
C ARG A 229 9.74 -32.62 -24.03
N ASP A 230 10.56 -33.03 -25.01
CA ASP A 230 11.32 -34.27 -24.95
C ASP A 230 12.27 -34.20 -23.77
N ASP A 231 12.33 -35.25 -22.96
CA ASP A 231 13.56 -35.98 -22.70
C ASP A 231 13.49 -36.86 -21.45
N LYS A 232 13.59 -38.15 -21.74
CA LYS A 232 14.41 -39.22 -21.10
C LYS A 232 14.27 -39.53 -19.61
N GLU A 233 13.82 -40.79 -19.46
CA GLU A 233 14.00 -41.72 -18.35
C GLU A 233 15.38 -41.71 -17.72
N VAL A 234 15.42 -41.79 -16.38
CA VAL A 234 16.36 -42.64 -15.65
C VAL A 234 15.68 -43.22 -14.41
N ASP A 235 15.72 -44.56 -14.33
CA ASP A 235 15.30 -45.43 -13.24
C ASP A 235 16.00 -45.20 -11.90
N GLY A 236 15.32 -45.56 -10.80
CA GLY A 236 16.02 -46.18 -9.73
C GLY A 236 15.67 -45.88 -8.27
N LEU A 237 14.81 -46.71 -7.67
CA LEU A 237 14.92 -47.33 -6.32
C LEU A 237 14.85 -46.46 -5.04
N GLY A 238 13.95 -46.90 -4.17
CA GLY A 238 14.18 -46.89 -2.73
C GLY A 238 12.99 -46.47 -1.86
N ARG A 239 12.14 -47.44 -1.48
CA ARG A 239 11.20 -47.31 -0.35
C ARG A 239 11.97 -47.18 0.95
N ASP A 240 11.53 -46.32 1.86
CA ASP A 240 11.46 -46.69 3.28
C ASP A 240 10.42 -45.79 4.01
N ASP A 241 9.46 -46.47 4.60
CA ASP A 241 8.41 -45.93 5.45
C ASP A 241 8.98 -45.51 6.82
N LYS A 242 8.63 -44.35 7.31
CA LYS A 242 8.46 -44.05 8.74
C LYS A 242 7.43 -42.96 8.97
N GLU A 243 6.32 -43.37 9.57
CA GLU A 243 5.35 -42.50 10.26
C GLU A 243 6.04 -41.57 11.25
N VAL A 244 5.67 -40.31 11.25
CA VAL A 244 5.69 -39.42 12.43
C VAL A 244 4.49 -38.47 12.38
N ASP A 245 3.78 -38.50 13.48
CA ASP A 245 2.55 -37.80 13.82
C ASP A 245 2.50 -36.29 13.52
N GLY A 246 1.26 -35.89 13.23
CA GLY A 246 0.84 -34.59 12.84
C GLY A 246 0.95 -33.48 13.87
N LEU A 247 1.17 -32.32 13.32
CA LEU A 247 0.66 -31.04 13.80
C LEU A 247 0.54 -30.15 12.55
N GLY A 248 -0.70 -29.84 12.18
CA GLY A 248 -1.01 -29.03 11.01
C GLY A 248 -0.40 -27.63 11.15
N ARG A 249 0.63 -27.37 10.35
CA ARG A 249 1.11 -26.02 10.05
C ARG A 249 0.44 -25.56 8.76
N ASN A 250 -0.19 -24.40 8.83
CA ASN A 250 -0.77 -23.73 7.66
C ASN A 250 0.32 -23.46 6.61
N ASP A 251 0.31 -24.22 5.51
CA ASP A 251 1.27 -24.11 4.40
C ASP A 251 1.19 -22.79 3.60
N ASN A 252 0.29 -21.88 3.97
CA ASN A 252 0.20 -20.57 3.34
C ASN A 252 1.27 -19.56 3.80
N ASP A 253 1.93 -19.79 4.94
CA ASP A 253 3.00 -18.89 5.43
C ASP A 253 4.35 -19.18 4.76
N SER A 254 4.59 -20.41 4.31
CA SER A 254 5.86 -20.80 3.68
C SER A 254 6.06 -20.17 2.29
N CYS A 255 5.01 -20.05 1.48
CA CYS A 255 5.08 -19.43 0.16
C CYS A 255 5.47 -17.93 0.19
N HIS A 256 5.13 -17.21 1.26
CA HIS A 256 5.48 -15.80 1.41
C HIS A 256 6.95 -15.62 1.84
N PHE A 257 7.41 -16.50 2.72
CA PHE A 257 8.81 -16.49 3.20
C PHE A 257 9.81 -16.85 2.08
N GLU A 258 9.48 -17.85 1.26
CA GLU A 258 10.31 -18.25 0.12
C GLU A 258 10.33 -17.20 -1.01
N ARG A 259 9.22 -16.47 -1.23
CA ARG A 259 9.16 -15.40 -2.23
C ARG A 259 9.95 -14.17 -1.78
N ALA A 260 9.91 -13.81 -0.50
CA ALA A 260 10.75 -12.77 0.08
C ALA A 260 12.25 -13.13 -0.02
N GLN A 261 12.64 -14.36 0.25
CA GLN A 261 14.04 -14.80 0.14
C GLN A 261 14.55 -14.89 -1.31
N ARG A 262 13.69 -15.11 -2.31
CA ARG A 262 14.10 -15.08 -3.74
C ARG A 262 14.39 -13.68 -4.26
N VAL A 263 13.80 -12.63 -3.67
CA VAL A 263 14.01 -11.24 -4.09
C VAL A 263 15.31 -10.65 -3.53
N GLU A 264 15.88 -11.21 -2.45
CA GLU A 264 17.18 -10.77 -1.90
C GLU A 264 18.37 -10.85 -2.87
N LYS A 265 18.21 -11.53 -4.01
CA LYS A 265 19.26 -11.65 -5.04
C LYS A 265 19.07 -10.71 -6.25
N SER A 266 18.03 -9.88 -6.31
CA SER A 266 17.97 -8.84 -7.32
C SER A 266 19.00 -7.75 -6.99
N SER A 267 19.96 -7.51 -7.86
CA SER A 267 20.89 -6.38 -7.76
C SER A 267 20.09 -5.09 -7.91
N PHE A 268 19.71 -4.50 -6.79
CA PHE A 268 19.08 -3.18 -6.81
C PHE A 268 20.03 -2.14 -7.39
N ALA A 269 19.49 -1.09 -7.99
CA ALA A 269 20.25 0.00 -8.56
C ALA A 269 21.27 0.59 -7.54
N ALA A 270 22.43 0.99 -8.04
CA ALA A 270 23.40 1.74 -7.24
C ALA A 270 22.83 3.10 -6.84
N PRO A 271 23.31 3.69 -5.73
CA PRO A 271 22.95 5.05 -5.36
C PRO A 271 23.20 6.03 -6.51
N PHE A 272 22.36 7.03 -6.63
CA PHE A 272 22.46 8.06 -7.66
C PHE A 272 22.37 9.46 -7.05
N ASP A 273 23.02 10.41 -7.72
CA ASP A 273 22.90 11.85 -7.47
C ASP A 273 22.63 12.53 -8.81
N LYS A 274 21.38 12.98 -9.02
CA LYS A 274 20.95 13.56 -10.28
C LYS A 274 20.23 14.87 -10.07
N THR A 275 20.58 15.85 -10.88
CA THR A 275 19.88 17.11 -11.00
C THR A 275 19.34 17.25 -12.43
N VAL A 276 18.06 17.58 -12.55
CA VAL A 276 17.37 17.75 -13.84
C VAL A 276 16.78 19.14 -13.90
N ASP A 277 17.14 19.90 -14.91
CA ASP A 277 16.53 21.20 -15.17
C ASP A 277 15.18 21.01 -15.89
N LYS A 278 14.10 21.19 -15.13
CA LYS A 278 12.72 21.15 -15.62
C LYS A 278 12.22 22.56 -15.96
N ARG A 279 13.05 23.60 -15.74
CA ARG A 279 12.68 25.03 -15.87
C ARG A 279 11.55 25.43 -14.94
N ASN A 280 11.48 24.80 -13.77
CA ASN A 280 10.49 25.11 -12.75
C ASN A 280 10.84 26.41 -12.04
N HIS A 281 9.83 27.11 -11.53
CA HIS A 281 10.03 28.25 -10.63
C HIS A 281 10.59 27.80 -9.28
N GLU A 282 10.17 26.65 -8.83
CA GLU A 282 10.47 26.04 -7.56
C GLU A 282 11.36 24.81 -7.74
N VAL A 283 12.31 24.63 -6.84
CA VAL A 283 13.12 23.42 -6.73
C VAL A 283 12.35 22.37 -5.95
N ASN A 284 12.26 21.17 -6.48
CA ASN A 284 11.74 20.01 -5.77
C ASN A 284 12.85 18.97 -5.63
N ALA A 285 13.14 18.55 -4.40
CA ALA A 285 14.22 17.63 -4.08
C ALA A 285 13.71 16.43 -3.30
N VAL A 286 14.20 15.23 -3.66
CA VAL A 286 13.98 14.00 -2.92
C VAL A 286 15.33 13.35 -2.64
N ILE A 287 15.58 13.04 -1.36
CA ILE A 287 16.79 12.40 -0.87
C ILE A 287 16.38 11.20 -0.03
N GLY A 288 16.87 10.00 -0.34
CA GLY A 288 16.42 8.83 0.38
C GLY A 288 17.19 7.57 0.05
N ASN A 289 16.76 6.49 0.67
CA ASN A 289 17.33 5.17 0.53
C ASN A 289 16.26 4.11 0.72
N ARG A 290 16.59 2.87 0.36
CA ARG A 290 15.78 1.70 0.74
C ARG A 290 15.74 1.55 2.25
N ALA A 291 14.60 1.07 2.73
CA ALA A 291 14.29 0.96 4.15
C ALA A 291 13.80 -0.46 4.49
N PRO A 292 13.66 -0.81 5.78
CA PRO A 292 13.10 -2.08 6.19
C PRO A 292 11.76 -2.37 5.54
N SER A 293 11.50 -3.65 5.30
CA SER A 293 10.24 -4.13 4.74
C SER A 293 9.10 -4.07 5.75
N LEU A 294 7.88 -4.31 5.26
CA LEU A 294 6.69 -4.44 6.08
C LEU A 294 6.80 -5.57 7.13
N TYR A 295 7.56 -6.63 6.80
CA TYR A 295 7.70 -7.81 7.66
C TYR A 295 8.91 -7.75 8.61
N ASP A 296 9.79 -6.77 8.50
CA ASP A 296 10.89 -6.51 9.44
C ASP A 296 10.36 -5.88 10.74
N SER A 297 9.78 -6.69 11.62
CA SER A 297 8.88 -6.27 12.70
C SER A 297 9.43 -5.19 13.65
N GLU A 298 10.72 -5.25 14.03
CA GLU A 298 11.36 -4.28 14.95
C GLU A 298 11.96 -3.11 14.18
N ASP A 299 12.65 -3.40 13.08
CA ASP A 299 13.30 -2.40 12.25
C ASP A 299 12.30 -1.43 11.62
N ARG A 300 11.13 -1.92 11.18
CA ARG A 300 10.08 -1.04 10.62
C ARG A 300 9.54 -0.03 11.63
N ILE A 301 9.38 -0.42 12.90
CA ILE A 301 8.91 0.49 13.94
C ILE A 301 9.99 1.53 14.25
N THR A 302 11.26 1.09 14.34
CA THR A 302 12.41 1.98 14.55
C THR A 302 12.56 2.98 13.40
N ALA A 303 12.41 2.53 12.14
CA ALA A 303 12.42 3.40 10.95
C ALA A 303 11.28 4.42 10.97
N ALA A 304 10.04 3.98 11.30
CA ALA A 304 8.88 4.86 11.39
C ALA A 304 9.07 5.94 12.48
N VAL A 305 9.57 5.57 13.66
CA VAL A 305 9.89 6.53 14.73
C VAL A 305 10.95 7.52 14.27
N LEU A 306 12.02 7.05 13.60
CA LEU A 306 13.09 7.91 13.12
C LEU A 306 12.60 8.90 12.06
N CYS A 307 11.84 8.45 11.05
CA CYS A 307 11.30 9.33 10.02
C CYS A 307 10.33 10.35 10.61
N ASN A 308 9.50 9.97 11.59
CA ASN A 308 8.61 10.90 12.27
C ASN A 308 9.41 11.98 13.07
N ILE A 309 10.51 11.62 13.72
CA ILE A 309 11.40 12.58 14.41
C ILE A 309 12.04 13.54 13.42
N LEU A 310 12.49 13.03 12.26
CA LEU A 310 13.15 13.82 11.23
C LEU A 310 12.21 14.82 10.56
N GLY A 311 11.14 14.35 9.97
CA GLY A 311 10.26 15.15 9.13
C GLY A 311 8.78 14.76 9.24
N GLY A 312 8.34 14.27 10.40
CA GLY A 312 6.91 14.05 10.67
C GLY A 312 6.11 15.36 10.64
N PRO A 313 4.77 15.30 10.70
CA PRO A 313 3.87 16.44 10.45
C PRO A 313 3.95 17.56 11.49
N ALA A 314 4.65 17.35 12.60
CA ALA A 314 4.78 18.37 13.63
C ALA A 314 5.87 19.39 13.31
N SER A 315 5.60 20.66 13.60
CA SER A 315 6.54 21.79 13.37
C SER A 315 7.87 21.66 14.13
N ASN A 316 7.91 20.86 15.19
CA ASN A 316 9.10 20.60 15.99
C ASN A 316 9.93 19.39 15.49
N SER A 317 9.53 18.70 14.43
CA SER A 317 10.38 17.72 13.77
C SER A 317 11.69 18.38 13.32
N LEU A 318 12.78 17.63 13.28
CA LEU A 318 14.12 18.20 13.14
C LEU A 318 14.28 19.04 11.87
N LEU A 319 13.77 18.54 10.75
CA LEU A 319 13.85 19.22 9.45
C LEU A 319 12.93 20.45 9.41
N ASN A 320 11.67 20.32 9.82
CA ASN A 320 10.73 21.45 9.88
C ASN A 320 11.28 22.56 10.75
N LYS A 321 11.77 22.24 11.94
CA LYS A 321 12.32 23.22 12.88
C LYS A 321 13.49 24.02 12.29
N VAL A 322 14.37 23.38 11.50
CA VAL A 322 15.57 24.04 10.97
C VAL A 322 15.28 24.70 9.63
N LEU A 323 14.68 23.98 8.68
CA LEU A 323 14.55 24.48 7.32
C LEU A 323 13.38 25.45 7.17
N ARG A 324 12.26 25.18 7.85
CA ARG A 324 11.03 25.96 7.73
C ARG A 324 10.92 27.02 8.85
N GLU A 325 10.80 26.57 10.11
CA GLU A 325 10.44 27.46 11.22
C GLU A 325 11.56 28.48 11.55
N LYS A 326 12.81 28.04 11.57
CA LYS A 326 13.93 28.92 11.93
C LYS A 326 14.40 29.78 10.78
N ASN A 327 14.47 29.24 9.57
CA ASN A 327 15.15 29.88 8.46
C ASN A 327 14.20 30.26 7.30
N GLY A 328 12.99 29.69 7.20
CA GLY A 328 12.04 30.00 6.15
C GLY A 328 12.54 29.65 4.73
N TRP A 329 13.42 28.65 4.59
CA TRP A 329 14.03 28.31 3.32
C TRP A 329 13.18 27.38 2.46
N VAL A 330 12.23 26.65 3.06
CA VAL A 330 11.39 25.67 2.38
C VAL A 330 9.90 25.99 2.57
N TYR A 331 9.08 25.66 1.58
CA TYR A 331 7.62 25.73 1.67
C TYR A 331 7.08 24.58 2.52
N GLY A 332 7.63 23.40 2.33
CA GLY A 332 7.36 22.20 3.09
C GLY A 332 8.56 21.28 3.09
N VAL A 333 8.71 20.47 4.14
CA VAL A 333 9.68 19.39 4.23
C VAL A 333 9.07 18.25 5.01
N GLU A 334 9.22 17.05 4.49
CA GLU A 334 8.77 15.83 5.15
C GLU A 334 9.82 14.72 5.07
N CYS A 335 9.72 13.77 5.96
CA CYS A 335 10.45 12.52 5.89
C CYS A 335 9.44 11.38 5.99
N THR A 336 9.23 10.70 4.89
CA THR A 336 8.28 9.60 4.77
C THR A 336 8.97 8.25 4.89
N TYR A 337 8.23 7.25 5.38
CA TYR A 337 8.64 5.86 5.35
C TYR A 337 7.51 5.01 4.80
N THR A 338 7.66 4.57 3.56
CA THR A 338 6.72 3.67 2.88
C THR A 338 7.22 2.24 2.98
N GLN A 339 6.34 1.33 3.40
CA GLN A 339 6.64 -0.08 3.64
C GLN A 339 6.03 -0.92 2.52
N TYR A 340 6.86 -1.76 1.90
CA TYR A 340 6.45 -2.78 0.94
C TYR A 340 6.72 -4.18 1.49
N ALA A 341 6.14 -5.20 0.88
CA ALA A 341 6.24 -6.58 1.39
C ALA A 341 7.67 -7.08 1.56
N ASP A 342 8.61 -6.70 0.69
CA ASP A 342 9.99 -7.19 0.68
C ASP A 342 11.05 -6.10 0.91
N THR A 343 10.66 -4.84 0.92
CA THR A 343 11.54 -3.68 1.11
C THR A 343 10.74 -2.50 1.64
N GLY A 344 11.34 -1.33 1.71
CA GLY A 344 10.71 -0.06 1.98
C GLY A 344 11.51 1.08 1.37
N ILE A 345 10.99 2.29 1.48
CA ILE A 345 11.64 3.53 1.12
C ILE A 345 11.54 4.52 2.27
N ALA A 346 12.67 5.09 2.68
CA ALA A 346 12.73 6.27 3.56
C ALA A 346 13.23 7.44 2.72
N ALA A 347 12.40 8.46 2.55
CA ALA A 347 12.69 9.60 1.70
C ALA A 347 12.40 10.91 2.41
N ILE A 348 13.30 11.88 2.22
CA ILE A 348 13.12 13.27 2.61
C ILE A 348 12.79 14.04 1.34
N SER A 349 11.63 14.72 1.32
CA SER A 349 11.21 15.58 0.22
C SER A 349 11.04 17.02 0.71
N PHE A 350 11.43 17.98 -0.11
CA PHE A 350 11.21 19.39 0.17
C PHE A 350 11.13 20.24 -1.11
N GLY A 351 10.37 21.34 -1.01
CA GLY A 351 10.29 22.38 -2.03
C GLY A 351 10.91 23.68 -1.53
N CYS A 352 11.73 24.37 -2.36
CA CYS A 352 12.35 25.62 -2.00
C CYS A 352 12.65 26.52 -3.22
N ASP A 353 12.97 27.79 -3.00
CA ASP A 353 13.54 28.64 -4.03
C ASP A 353 14.97 28.24 -4.41
N LYS A 354 15.35 28.42 -5.69
CA LYS A 354 16.69 28.09 -6.20
C LYS A 354 17.86 28.64 -5.35
N PRO A 355 17.83 29.89 -4.85
CA PRO A 355 18.91 30.42 -4.01
C PRO A 355 19.05 29.72 -2.64
N ASN A 356 18.02 29.04 -2.17
CA ASN A 356 18.00 28.36 -0.88
C ASN A 356 18.46 26.90 -0.96
N LEU A 357 18.54 26.30 -2.13
CA LEU A 357 18.83 24.86 -2.32
C LEU A 357 20.11 24.42 -1.58
N GLU A 358 21.25 25.09 -1.84
CA GLU A 358 22.53 24.72 -1.22
C GLU A 358 22.52 24.87 0.30
N ARG A 359 21.78 25.85 0.82
CA ARG A 359 21.61 26.05 2.27
C ARG A 359 20.76 24.92 2.87
N CYS A 360 19.70 24.51 2.17
CA CYS A 360 18.85 23.39 2.58
C CYS A 360 19.64 22.09 2.61
N LEU A 361 20.39 21.76 1.53
CA LEU A 361 21.20 20.56 1.44
C LEU A 361 22.28 20.53 2.53
N THR A 362 23.00 21.64 2.73
CA THR A 362 24.03 21.75 3.79
C THR A 362 23.43 21.54 5.20
N ALA A 363 22.26 22.12 5.46
CA ALA A 363 21.61 21.96 6.77
C ALA A 363 21.07 20.53 6.96
N LEU A 364 20.54 19.92 5.91
CA LEU A 364 20.08 18.54 5.91
C LEU A 364 21.24 17.60 6.20
N ASP A 365 22.36 17.72 5.48
CA ASP A 365 23.55 16.89 5.68
C ASP A 365 24.08 16.98 7.13
N LYS A 366 24.07 18.19 7.72
CA LYS A 366 24.44 18.40 9.14
C LYS A 366 23.49 17.70 10.10
N ILE A 367 22.18 17.74 9.84
CA ILE A 367 21.17 17.05 10.67
C ILE A 367 21.37 15.54 10.58
N LEU A 368 21.53 15.01 9.35
CA LEU A 368 21.74 13.59 9.11
C LEU A 368 23.07 13.10 9.73
N ALA A 369 24.16 13.85 9.61
CA ALA A 369 25.43 13.55 10.26
C ALA A 369 25.24 13.48 11.78
N ARG A 370 24.60 14.49 12.38
CA ARG A 370 24.37 14.53 13.81
C ARG A 370 23.62 13.31 14.34
N ILE A 371 22.54 12.87 13.70
CA ILE A 371 21.75 11.71 14.17
C ILE A 371 22.48 10.38 13.99
N ARG A 372 23.42 10.29 13.04
CA ARG A 372 24.30 9.13 12.88
C ARG A 372 25.40 9.07 13.94
N GLU A 373 25.93 10.22 14.35
CA GLU A 373 27.08 10.32 15.26
C GLU A 373 26.66 10.38 16.71
N VAL A 374 25.60 11.09 17.04
CA VAL A 374 25.20 11.38 18.43
C VAL A 374 23.81 10.77 18.69
N PRO A 375 23.71 9.80 19.62
CA PRO A 375 22.42 9.22 19.99
C PRO A 375 21.53 10.27 20.68
N PHE A 376 20.22 10.11 20.54
CA PHE A 376 19.27 10.91 21.31
C PHE A 376 19.39 10.61 22.81
N SER A 377 19.21 11.63 23.66
CA SER A 377 19.04 11.37 25.09
C SER A 377 17.70 10.65 25.34
N GLU A 378 17.65 9.82 26.39
CA GLU A 378 16.41 9.14 26.80
C GLU A 378 15.25 10.12 27.01
N ARG A 379 15.53 11.28 27.61
CA ARG A 379 14.53 12.35 27.82
C ARG A 379 13.96 12.85 26.48
N THR A 380 14.83 13.10 25.50
CA THR A 380 14.43 13.60 24.18
C THR A 380 13.62 12.55 23.45
N LEU A 381 14.10 11.31 23.43
CA LEU A 381 13.40 10.20 22.79
C LEU A 381 12.01 9.96 23.41
N LYS A 382 11.91 10.01 24.74
CA LYS A 382 10.61 9.88 25.45
C LYS A 382 9.61 10.96 25.01
N ALA A 383 10.07 12.19 24.77
CA ALA A 383 9.21 13.27 24.29
C ALA A 383 8.72 13.01 22.86
N TYR A 384 9.58 12.55 21.93
CA TYR A 384 9.19 12.20 20.57
C TYR A 384 8.24 11.00 20.51
N LYS A 385 8.49 9.96 21.30
CA LYS A 385 7.57 8.81 21.42
C LYS A 385 6.19 9.25 21.91
N LYS A 386 6.12 10.09 22.94
CA LYS A 386 4.84 10.64 23.43
C LYS A 386 4.10 11.39 22.35
N GLN A 387 4.81 12.21 21.56
CA GLN A 387 4.25 12.96 20.45
C GLN A 387 3.68 12.01 19.37
N LEU A 388 4.47 11.01 18.93
CA LEU A 388 4.01 10.02 17.94
C LEU A 388 2.79 9.25 18.43
N LEU A 389 2.80 8.79 19.69
CA LEU A 389 1.65 8.10 20.29
C LEU A 389 0.41 8.99 20.34
N GLY A 390 0.56 10.29 20.58
CA GLY A 390 -0.52 11.27 20.52
C GLY A 390 -1.08 11.42 19.09
N GLN A 391 -0.22 11.53 18.09
CA GLN A 391 -0.59 11.60 16.67
C GLN A 391 -1.36 10.34 16.23
N LEU A 392 -0.88 9.16 16.63
CA LEU A 392 -1.55 7.88 16.34
C LEU A 392 -2.92 7.78 17.04
N ALA A 393 -3.03 8.28 18.27
CA ALA A 393 -4.31 8.30 18.99
C ALA A 393 -5.32 9.22 18.28
N ILE A 394 -4.91 10.42 17.89
CA ILE A 394 -5.76 11.37 17.14
C ILE A 394 -6.19 10.76 15.78
N SER A 395 -5.25 10.18 15.04
CA SER A 395 -5.57 9.50 13.77
C SER A 395 -6.53 8.32 13.96
N SER A 396 -6.42 7.63 15.10
CA SER A 396 -7.29 6.49 15.42
C SER A 396 -8.72 6.90 15.83
N ASP A 397 -9.03 8.18 15.98
CA ASP A 397 -10.41 8.67 16.16
C ASP A 397 -11.14 8.87 14.81
N ASN A 398 -10.41 8.91 13.72
CA ASN A 398 -10.99 8.95 12.38
C ASN A 398 -11.42 7.53 11.96
N GLY A 399 -12.74 7.33 11.81
CA GLY A 399 -13.30 6.02 11.46
C GLY A 399 -12.91 5.50 10.09
N GLU A 400 -12.72 6.39 9.11
CA GLU A 400 -12.23 6.03 7.78
C GLU A 400 -10.78 5.54 7.82
N ALA A 401 -9.89 6.32 8.45
CA ALA A 401 -8.49 5.94 8.62
C ALA A 401 -8.34 4.61 9.36
N GLN A 402 -9.20 4.36 10.38
CA GLN A 402 -9.27 3.06 11.05
C GLN A 402 -9.67 1.94 10.08
N CYS A 403 -10.71 2.18 9.27
CA CYS A 403 -11.22 1.19 8.32
C CYS A 403 -10.14 0.78 7.32
N LEU A 404 -9.47 1.75 6.71
CA LEU A 404 -8.37 1.54 5.76
C LEU A 404 -7.16 0.85 6.40
N SER A 405 -6.75 1.28 7.59
CA SER A 405 -5.64 0.67 8.34
C SER A 405 -5.90 -0.79 8.72
N MET A 406 -7.13 -1.12 9.10
CA MET A 406 -7.53 -2.51 9.38
C MET A 406 -7.45 -3.38 8.14
N GLY A 407 -7.89 -2.89 6.97
CA GLY A 407 -7.82 -3.59 5.68
C GLY A 407 -6.37 -3.93 5.33
N LYS A 408 -5.49 -2.94 5.38
CA LYS A 408 -4.05 -3.12 5.14
C LYS A 408 -3.42 -4.13 6.10
N SER A 409 -3.77 -4.06 7.40
CA SER A 409 -3.25 -4.99 8.40
C SER A 409 -3.72 -6.42 8.16
N LEU A 410 -4.98 -6.61 7.79
CA LEU A 410 -5.53 -7.94 7.45
C LEU A 410 -4.87 -8.52 6.20
N LEU A 411 -4.64 -7.72 5.16
CA LEU A 411 -3.96 -8.19 3.96
C LEU A 411 -2.51 -8.57 4.24
N ALA A 412 -1.82 -7.78 5.06
CA ALA A 412 -0.40 -7.98 5.37
C ALA A 412 -0.17 -9.16 6.33
N TRP A 413 -0.88 -9.19 7.45
CA TRP A 413 -0.59 -10.11 8.57
C TRP A 413 -1.73 -11.06 8.93
N GLY A 414 -2.89 -10.95 8.30
CA GLY A 414 -4.07 -11.71 8.70
C GLY A 414 -4.64 -11.33 10.09
N ARG A 415 -4.05 -10.33 10.75
CA ARG A 415 -4.44 -9.83 12.08
C ARG A 415 -4.28 -8.32 12.16
N ILE A 416 -4.87 -7.74 13.17
CA ILE A 416 -4.80 -6.30 13.45
C ILE A 416 -4.13 -6.13 14.81
N ASP A 417 -3.01 -5.39 14.84
CA ASP A 417 -2.36 -5.04 16.10
C ASP A 417 -3.24 -4.07 16.90
N THR A 418 -3.32 -4.29 18.19
CA THR A 418 -4.02 -3.38 19.10
C THR A 418 -3.21 -2.10 19.33
N SER A 419 -3.88 -1.02 19.73
CA SER A 419 -3.19 0.23 20.13
C SER A 419 -2.21 0.00 21.28
N ALA A 420 -2.48 -0.96 22.18
CA ALA A 420 -1.58 -1.32 23.28
C ALA A 420 -0.32 -2.03 22.78
N GLU A 421 -0.44 -2.96 21.84
CA GLU A 421 0.71 -3.65 21.21
C GLU A 421 1.58 -2.64 20.45
N MET A 422 0.96 -1.76 19.65
CA MET A 422 1.69 -0.72 18.92
C MET A 422 2.40 0.24 19.89
N ARG A 423 1.76 0.65 20.96
CA ARG A 423 2.36 1.47 22.03
C ARG A 423 3.60 0.78 22.61
N THR A 424 3.47 -0.50 23.00
CA THR A 424 4.57 -1.28 23.58
C THR A 424 5.78 -1.34 22.63
N ARG A 425 5.54 -1.57 21.33
CA ARG A 425 6.62 -1.59 20.32
C ARG A 425 7.30 -0.22 20.17
N ILE A 426 6.54 0.86 20.12
CA ILE A 426 7.10 2.22 20.03
C ILE A 426 7.90 2.55 21.30
N GLU A 427 7.37 2.20 22.48
CA GLU A 427 8.06 2.43 23.75
C GLU A 427 9.35 1.61 23.90
N ALA A 428 9.44 0.46 23.25
CA ALA A 428 10.64 -0.40 23.25
C ALA A 428 11.80 0.17 22.39
N VAL A 429 11.57 1.09 21.45
CA VAL A 429 12.63 1.67 20.62
C VAL A 429 13.66 2.41 21.50
N THR A 430 14.94 2.09 21.36
CA THR A 430 16.04 2.68 22.15
C THR A 430 16.81 3.76 21.37
N PRO A 431 17.55 4.66 22.05
CA PRO A 431 18.45 5.60 21.37
C PRO A 431 19.48 4.92 20.49
N ALA A 432 20.02 3.78 20.95
CA ALA A 432 21.01 3.00 20.18
C ALA A 432 20.39 2.40 18.90
N ALA A 433 19.16 1.85 18.97
CA ALA A 433 18.46 1.34 17.80
C ALA A 433 18.17 2.45 16.79
N LEU A 434 17.74 3.63 17.23
CA LEU A 434 17.53 4.79 16.36
C LEU A 434 18.82 5.25 15.68
N GLN A 435 19.94 5.28 16.41
CA GLN A 435 21.22 5.65 15.84
C GLN A 435 21.69 4.61 14.81
N ALA A 436 21.57 3.33 15.10
CA ALA A 436 21.87 2.25 14.15
C ALA A 436 21.02 2.38 12.88
N MET A 437 19.71 2.63 13.04
CA MET A 437 18.80 2.86 11.92
C MET A 437 19.18 4.12 11.12
N ALA A 438 19.55 5.22 11.79
CA ALA A 438 20.01 6.43 11.11
C ALA A 438 21.28 6.19 10.28
N ARG A 439 22.23 5.40 10.79
CA ARG A 439 23.42 4.98 10.04
C ARG A 439 23.07 4.14 8.83
N ARG A 440 22.10 3.25 8.95
CA ARG A 440 21.63 2.38 7.85
C ARG A 440 20.88 3.15 6.77
N LEU A 441 19.91 3.98 7.15
CA LEU A 441 19.01 4.68 6.19
C LEU A 441 19.68 5.88 5.54
N PHE A 442 20.52 6.61 6.28
CA PHE A 442 21.09 7.88 5.85
C PHE A 442 22.62 7.83 5.76
N ASP A 443 23.17 6.67 5.39
CA ASP A 443 24.59 6.51 5.04
C ASP A 443 24.89 7.35 3.78
N PRO A 444 25.82 8.31 3.82
CA PRO A 444 26.14 9.15 2.66
C PRO A 444 26.53 8.39 1.40
N GLU A 445 27.17 7.21 1.54
CA GLU A 445 27.60 6.38 0.41
C GLU A 445 26.45 5.62 -0.24
N ARG A 446 25.29 5.54 0.42
CA ARG A 446 24.11 4.81 -0.04
C ARG A 446 22.90 5.70 -0.31
N LEU A 447 23.03 6.99 -0.01
CA LEU A 447 21.96 7.94 -0.19
C LEU A 447 21.79 8.30 -1.66
N SER A 448 20.58 8.13 -2.17
CA SER A 448 20.22 8.61 -3.50
C SER A 448 19.62 10.01 -3.42
N ARG A 449 19.83 10.82 -4.47
CA ARG A 449 19.34 12.19 -4.56
C ARG A 449 18.80 12.48 -5.96
N LEU A 450 17.62 13.07 -6.03
CA LEU A 450 17.04 13.60 -7.27
C LEU A 450 16.53 15.03 -7.02
N ILE A 451 16.98 15.96 -7.84
CA ILE A 451 16.62 17.37 -7.74
C ILE A 451 16.07 17.85 -9.07
N TYR A 452 14.91 18.48 -9.05
CA TYR A 452 14.32 19.22 -10.17
C TYR A 452 14.54 20.73 -9.95
N LEU A 453 15.14 21.39 -10.95
CA LEU A 453 15.42 22.83 -10.96
C LEU A 453 14.45 23.60 -11.86
#